data_89d2f91ed2ad0b805ff82748dd447f81
#
_entry.id   89d2f91ed2ad0b805ff82748dd447f81
#
_cell.length_a   1.000
_cell.length_b   1.000
_cell.length_c   1.000
_cell.angle_alpha   90.00
_cell.angle_beta   90.00
_cell.angle_gamma   90.00
#
_symmetry.space_group_name_H-M   'P 1'
#
loop_
_entity.id
_entity.type
_entity.pdbx_description
1 polymer ?
#
loop_
_entity_poly.entity_id
_entity_poly.type
_entity_poly.pdbx_seq_one_letter_code
_entity_poly.pdbx_strand_id
1 'polypeptide(L)'
;MDKIEYLTALQNKLESAGKGNKYSLACCDFASNLLDSNVPVLFDNRHLALVLGISPFDFGRLLYSVDDYCYHEIKIPKKNGSFRTIDIPSVDLKYIQRWILDNILNRMHISEYANGFVRNKSILTNAQNHINSDCIINIDLKDFFPTVKFEQVFGIFKYYGYTKELSYTLSKLCTYRGILPQGSPASPAITNITCLKLDKRLAALSRKYEATFSRYADDITFSGKKAIVHLLPYAMDIIRDEG
;
A
#
# COMPACT_ATOMS: atom_id res chain seq x y z
N MET A 1 9.05 -14.01 19.39
CA MET A 1 9.05 -13.10 20.55
C MET A 1 7.69 -12.45 20.60
N ASP A 2 6.95 -12.63 21.66
CA ASP A 2 5.67 -11.98 21.83
C ASP A 2 5.82 -10.48 22.17
N LYS A 3 4.69 -9.74 22.22
CA LYS A 3 4.70 -8.30 22.51
C LYS A 3 5.29 -7.97 23.87
N ILE A 4 4.96 -8.77 24.90
CA ILE A 4 5.39 -8.52 26.28
C ILE A 4 6.90 -8.76 26.40
N GLU A 5 7.40 -9.86 25.84
CA GLU A 5 8.83 -10.17 25.80
C GLU A 5 9.62 -9.07 25.09
N TYR A 6 9.10 -8.57 23.93
CA TYR A 6 9.75 -7.48 23.20
C TYR A 6 9.85 -6.20 24.02
N LEU A 7 8.74 -5.76 24.63
CA LEU A 7 8.69 -4.52 25.42
C LEU A 7 9.57 -4.61 26.67
N THR A 8 9.58 -5.76 27.36
CA THR A 8 10.46 -6.01 28.51
C THR A 8 11.93 -5.95 28.10
N ALA A 9 12.29 -6.61 26.99
CA ALA A 9 13.67 -6.60 26.49
C ALA A 9 14.11 -5.19 26.06
N LEU A 10 13.21 -4.42 25.43
CA LEU A 10 13.47 -3.03 25.04
C LEU A 10 13.72 -2.15 26.28
N GLN A 11 12.85 -2.24 27.28
CA GLN A 11 12.98 -1.49 28.52
C GLN A 11 14.31 -1.79 29.21
N ASN A 12 14.64 -3.06 29.43
CA ASN A 12 15.88 -3.48 30.08
C ASN A 12 17.12 -2.96 29.33
N LYS A 13 17.10 -2.98 27.97
CA LYS A 13 18.21 -2.45 27.18
C LYS A 13 18.34 -0.93 27.29
N LEU A 14 17.23 -0.21 27.33
CA LEU A 14 17.25 1.25 27.49
C LEU A 14 17.75 1.67 28.85
N GLU A 15 17.33 0.97 29.91
CA GLU A 15 17.80 1.17 31.29
C GLU A 15 19.29 0.87 31.42
N SER A 16 19.75 -0.25 30.84
CA SER A 16 21.16 -0.63 30.81
C SER A 16 22.05 0.37 30.07
N ALA A 17 21.47 1.05 29.07
CA ALA A 17 22.10 2.13 28.32
C ALA A 17 22.04 3.50 29.01
N GLY A 18 21.59 3.54 30.28
CA GLY A 18 21.50 4.75 31.09
C GLY A 18 20.43 5.75 30.62
N LYS A 19 19.42 5.29 29.89
CA LYS A 19 18.32 6.16 29.47
C LYS A 19 17.35 6.38 30.63
N GLY A 20 16.92 7.64 30.81
CA GLY A 20 15.98 7.97 31.89
C GLY A 20 14.61 7.28 31.70
N ASN A 21 13.93 7.02 32.82
CA ASN A 21 12.67 6.26 32.84
C ASN A 21 11.60 6.85 31.91
N LYS A 22 11.44 8.20 31.86
CA LYS A 22 10.49 8.86 30.97
C LYS A 22 10.76 8.57 29.49
N TYR A 23 12.02 8.54 29.07
CA TYR A 23 12.40 8.20 27.71
C TYR A 23 12.12 6.72 27.39
N SER A 24 12.48 5.82 28.33
CA SER A 24 12.26 4.39 28.18
C SER A 24 10.77 4.06 28.05
N LEU A 25 9.92 4.65 28.87
CA LEU A 25 8.45 4.51 28.76
C LEU A 25 7.92 5.01 27.41
N ALA A 26 8.34 6.20 26.97
CA ALA A 26 7.89 6.72 25.67
C ALA A 26 8.29 5.82 24.49
N CYS A 27 9.50 5.22 24.54
CA CYS A 27 9.93 4.25 23.53
C CYS A 27 9.09 2.96 23.58
N CYS A 28 8.77 2.47 24.78
CA CYS A 28 7.92 1.29 24.94
C CYS A 28 6.48 1.54 24.48
N ASP A 29 5.89 2.69 24.78
CA ASP A 29 4.55 3.08 24.33
C ASP A 29 4.51 3.19 22.79
N PHE A 30 5.51 3.82 22.19
CA PHE A 30 5.63 3.90 20.73
C PHE A 30 5.74 2.52 20.09
N ALA A 31 6.62 1.66 20.65
CA ALA A 31 6.80 0.30 20.16
C ALA A 31 5.51 -0.53 20.32
N SER A 32 4.82 -0.39 21.45
CA SER A 32 3.54 -1.04 21.71
C SER A 32 2.49 -0.71 20.65
N ASN A 33 2.34 0.58 20.29
CA ASN A 33 1.39 1.02 19.28
C ASN A 33 1.67 0.42 17.88
N LEU A 34 2.95 0.32 17.50
CA LEU A 34 3.33 -0.31 16.23
C LEU A 34 3.06 -1.81 16.22
N LEU A 35 3.35 -2.49 17.35
CA LEU A 35 3.07 -3.92 17.50
C LEU A 35 1.56 -4.20 17.48
N ASP A 36 0.74 -3.35 18.10
CA ASP A 36 -0.73 -3.46 18.03
C ASP A 36 -1.27 -3.24 16.60
N SER A 37 -0.59 -2.40 15.83
CA SER A 37 -0.87 -2.21 14.42
C SER A 37 -0.30 -3.32 13.51
N ASN A 38 0.33 -4.36 14.11
CA ASN A 38 0.95 -5.49 13.42
C ASN A 38 2.05 -5.08 12.43
N VAL A 39 2.74 -3.96 12.66
CA VAL A 39 3.86 -3.50 11.83
C VAL A 39 5.18 -3.52 12.61
N PRO A 40 6.34 -3.63 11.94
CA PRO A 40 7.63 -3.66 12.62
C PRO A 40 7.93 -2.36 13.38
N VAL A 41 8.57 -2.49 14.52
CA VAL A 41 9.01 -1.34 15.31
C VAL A 41 10.24 -0.71 14.65
N LEU A 42 10.05 0.50 14.14
CA LEU A 42 11.09 1.32 13.55
C LEU A 42 11.05 2.69 14.22
N PHE A 43 12.12 3.08 14.87
CA PHE A 43 12.16 4.35 15.64
C PHE A 43 12.49 5.55 14.75
N ASP A 44 13.48 5.39 13.84
CA ASP A 44 13.99 6.45 12.99
C ASP A 44 14.63 5.90 11.70
N ASN A 45 15.15 6.78 10.85
CA ASN A 45 15.81 6.43 9.60
C ASN A 45 17.11 5.63 9.80
N ARG A 46 17.82 5.85 10.89
CA ARG A 46 19.04 5.09 11.20
C ARG A 46 18.70 3.65 11.56
N HIS A 47 17.65 3.46 12.34
CA HIS A 47 17.14 2.12 12.67
C HIS A 47 16.67 1.40 11.40
N LEU A 48 15.93 2.08 10.51
CA LEU A 48 15.53 1.50 9.21
C LEU A 48 16.75 1.10 8.37
N ALA A 49 17.76 1.96 8.26
CA ALA A 49 18.99 1.65 7.52
C ALA A 49 19.71 0.41 8.09
N LEU A 50 19.82 0.30 9.41
CA LEU A 50 20.42 -0.86 10.06
C LEU A 50 19.65 -2.16 9.81
N VAL A 51 18.32 -2.10 9.87
CA VAL A 51 17.46 -3.26 9.58
C VAL A 51 17.57 -3.70 8.11
N LEU A 52 17.79 -2.74 7.20
CA LEU A 52 18.04 -3.02 5.78
C LEU A 52 19.48 -3.51 5.48
N GLY A 53 20.38 -3.46 6.47
CA GLY A 53 21.80 -3.80 6.28
C GLY A 53 22.56 -2.74 5.47
N ILE A 54 22.09 -1.49 5.44
CA ILE A 54 22.67 -0.37 4.68
C ILE A 54 23.32 0.60 5.67
N SER A 55 24.50 1.15 5.33
CA SER A 55 25.10 2.19 6.16
C SER A 55 24.17 3.42 6.22
N PRO A 56 24.05 4.13 7.36
CA PRO A 56 23.23 5.34 7.45
C PRO A 56 23.62 6.42 6.43
N PHE A 57 24.90 6.49 6.07
CA PHE A 57 25.40 7.42 5.05
C PHE A 57 24.89 7.05 3.65
N ASP A 58 25.03 5.77 3.24
CA ASP A 58 24.56 5.30 1.93
C ASP A 58 23.04 5.35 1.82
N PHE A 59 22.34 5.04 2.92
CA PHE A 59 20.88 5.18 2.97
C PHE A 59 20.44 6.64 2.78
N GLY A 60 21.11 7.59 3.45
CA GLY A 60 20.84 9.03 3.28
C GLY A 60 21.10 9.49 1.85
N ARG A 61 22.20 9.03 1.23
CA ARG A 61 22.53 9.33 -0.17
C ARG A 61 21.46 8.78 -1.13
N LEU A 62 21.05 7.53 -0.94
CA LEU A 62 19.98 6.91 -1.73
C LEU A 62 18.68 7.69 -1.59
N LEU A 63 18.28 8.04 -0.36
CA LEU A 63 17.06 8.77 -0.10
C LEU A 63 17.04 10.15 -0.75
N TYR A 64 18.20 10.83 -0.81
CA TYR A 64 18.35 12.11 -1.50
C TYR A 64 18.16 11.96 -3.01
N SER A 65 18.67 10.88 -3.60
CA SER A 65 18.73 10.65 -5.04
C SER A 65 17.59 9.83 -5.64
N VAL A 66 16.55 9.47 -4.85
CA VAL A 66 15.46 8.59 -5.31
C VAL A 66 14.82 9.07 -6.61
N ASP A 67 14.47 10.37 -6.69
CA ASP A 67 13.77 10.92 -7.85
C ASP A 67 14.68 11.15 -9.08
N ASP A 68 15.98 11.28 -8.86
CA ASP A 68 16.90 11.66 -9.94
C ASP A 68 17.62 10.46 -10.57
N TYR A 69 17.97 9.45 -9.76
CA TYR A 69 18.87 8.38 -10.19
C TYR A 69 18.38 6.96 -9.92
N CYS A 70 17.29 6.79 -9.15
CA CYS A 70 16.87 5.45 -8.74
C CYS A 70 15.78 4.83 -9.63
N TYR A 71 15.37 5.48 -10.72
CA TYR A 71 14.39 4.94 -11.67
C TYR A 71 14.88 5.02 -13.11
N HIS A 72 14.47 4.03 -13.91
CA HIS A 72 14.66 3.97 -15.36
C HIS A 72 13.31 3.82 -16.03
N GLU A 73 13.03 4.65 -17.03
CA GLU A 73 11.81 4.55 -17.83
C GLU A 73 11.99 3.55 -18.96
N ILE A 74 11.03 2.63 -19.10
CA ILE A 74 10.89 1.78 -20.28
C ILE A 74 9.51 1.99 -20.91
N LYS A 75 9.44 1.90 -22.24
CA LYS A 75 8.18 1.98 -22.98
C LYS A 75 7.79 0.60 -23.49
N ILE A 76 6.62 0.14 -23.07
CA ILE A 76 6.04 -1.14 -23.52
C ILE A 76 4.89 -0.86 -24.48
N PRO A 77 4.86 -1.47 -25.67
CA PRO A 77 3.76 -1.25 -26.63
C PRO A 77 2.44 -1.84 -26.10
N LYS A 78 1.37 -1.08 -26.22
CA LYS A 78 0.00 -1.54 -25.96
C LYS A 78 -0.59 -2.15 -27.24
N LYS A 79 -1.64 -2.97 -27.12
CA LYS A 79 -2.35 -3.60 -28.26
C LYS A 79 -2.91 -2.59 -29.27
N ASN A 80 -3.21 -1.37 -28.83
CA ASN A 80 -3.73 -0.28 -29.68
C ASN A 80 -2.63 0.56 -30.35
N GLY A 81 -1.36 0.14 -30.31
CA GLY A 81 -0.23 0.86 -30.90
C GLY A 81 0.34 2.01 -30.06
N SER A 82 -0.29 2.40 -28.96
CA SER A 82 0.29 3.36 -28.02
C SER A 82 1.32 2.70 -27.10
N PHE A 83 2.07 3.50 -26.34
CA PHE A 83 3.05 2.98 -25.37
C PHE A 83 2.57 3.20 -23.94
N ARG A 84 2.93 2.24 -23.06
CA ARG A 84 2.85 2.40 -21.61
C ARG A 84 4.25 2.66 -21.09
N THR A 85 4.45 3.73 -20.34
CA THR A 85 5.71 3.99 -19.63
C THR A 85 5.69 3.24 -18.31
N ILE A 86 6.77 2.52 -18.01
CA ILE A 86 6.97 1.84 -16.73
C ILE A 86 8.25 2.37 -16.12
N ASP A 87 8.14 2.85 -14.88
CA ASP A 87 9.25 3.36 -14.08
C ASP A 87 9.85 2.21 -13.27
N ILE A 88 10.99 1.70 -13.69
CA ILE A 88 11.66 0.56 -13.06
C ILE A 88 12.63 1.08 -12.00
N PRO A 89 12.47 0.72 -10.71
CA PRO A 89 13.43 1.08 -9.68
C PRO A 89 14.77 0.39 -9.88
N SER A 90 15.87 1.06 -9.49
CA SER A 90 17.20 0.47 -9.40
C SER A 90 17.20 -0.76 -8.49
N VAL A 91 18.23 -1.59 -8.59
CA VAL A 91 18.33 -2.85 -7.81
C VAL A 91 18.23 -2.56 -6.31
N ASP A 92 18.96 -1.54 -5.83
CA ASP A 92 18.98 -1.17 -4.40
C ASP A 92 17.63 -0.66 -3.93
N LEU A 93 17.01 0.25 -4.69
CA LEU A 93 15.68 0.75 -4.34
C LEU A 93 14.63 -0.35 -4.39
N LYS A 94 14.70 -1.23 -5.39
CA LYS A 94 13.79 -2.40 -5.51
C LYS A 94 13.92 -3.35 -4.32
N TYR A 95 15.14 -3.57 -3.82
CA TYR A 95 15.39 -4.36 -2.61
C TYR A 95 14.67 -3.73 -1.41
N ILE A 96 14.83 -2.42 -1.18
CA ILE A 96 14.19 -1.69 -0.09
C ILE A 96 12.65 -1.74 -0.24
N GLN A 97 12.12 -1.50 -1.43
CA GLN A 97 10.68 -1.56 -1.70
C GLN A 97 10.10 -2.97 -1.48
N ARG A 98 10.87 -4.02 -1.80
CA ARG A 98 10.49 -5.41 -1.51
C ARG A 98 10.46 -5.64 0.00
N TRP A 99 11.47 -5.16 0.73
CA TRP A 99 11.48 -5.26 2.18
C TRP A 99 10.27 -4.54 2.81
N ILE A 100 9.95 -3.32 2.34
CA ILE A 100 8.77 -2.57 2.80
C ILE A 100 7.48 -3.37 2.50
N LEU A 101 7.36 -3.93 1.30
CA LEU A 101 6.22 -4.77 0.94
C LEU A 101 6.07 -5.96 1.90
N ASP A 102 7.13 -6.73 2.07
CA ASP A 102 7.08 -8.01 2.78
C ASP A 102 6.93 -7.83 4.31
N ASN A 103 7.52 -6.78 4.87
CA ASN A 103 7.55 -6.57 6.33
C ASN A 103 6.51 -5.57 6.84
N ILE A 104 6.06 -4.63 6.00
CA ILE A 104 5.14 -3.57 6.43
C ILE A 104 3.80 -3.72 5.70
N LEU A 105 3.77 -3.56 4.36
CA LEU A 105 2.52 -3.42 3.61
C LEU A 105 1.68 -4.70 3.60
N ASN A 106 2.31 -5.88 3.50
CA ASN A 106 1.60 -7.18 3.52
C ASN A 106 0.95 -7.50 4.88
N ARG A 107 1.23 -6.72 5.93
CA ARG A 107 0.62 -6.85 7.26
C ARG A 107 -0.55 -5.88 7.46
N MET A 108 -0.70 -4.92 6.56
CA MET A 108 -1.76 -3.93 6.61
C MET A 108 -3.09 -4.52 6.10
N HIS A 109 -4.19 -3.97 6.63
CA HIS A 109 -5.53 -4.39 6.23
C HIS A 109 -5.82 -3.95 4.79
N ILE A 110 -6.41 -4.84 4.01
CA ILE A 110 -6.92 -4.58 2.66
C ILE A 110 -8.37 -5.05 2.55
N SER A 111 -9.06 -4.58 1.52
CA SER A 111 -10.45 -4.92 1.25
C SER A 111 -10.63 -6.42 0.93
N GLU A 112 -11.65 -7.06 1.48
CA GLU A 112 -12.05 -8.43 1.12
C GLU A 112 -12.46 -8.55 -0.36
N TYR A 113 -12.95 -7.46 -0.95
CA TYR A 113 -13.37 -7.37 -2.36
C TYR A 113 -12.20 -7.24 -3.33
N ALA A 114 -10.99 -6.90 -2.85
CA ALA A 114 -9.79 -6.86 -3.67
C ALA A 114 -9.32 -8.28 -4.01
N ASN A 115 -9.10 -8.56 -5.30
CA ASN A 115 -8.59 -9.84 -5.81
C ASN A 115 -7.27 -9.69 -6.55
N GLY A 116 -6.99 -8.54 -7.17
CA GLY A 116 -5.70 -8.25 -7.81
C GLY A 116 -4.61 -7.97 -6.79
N PHE A 117 -3.41 -8.53 -7.02
CA PHE A 117 -2.23 -8.35 -6.16
C PHE A 117 -2.40 -8.81 -4.70
N VAL A 118 -3.32 -9.72 -4.46
CA VAL A 118 -3.62 -10.27 -3.13
C VAL A 118 -3.11 -11.69 -3.05
N ARG A 119 -2.41 -12.02 -1.95
CA ARG A 119 -1.90 -13.36 -1.72
C ARG A 119 -3.06 -14.37 -1.72
N ASN A 120 -2.87 -15.52 -2.37
CA ASN A 120 -3.85 -16.60 -2.50
C ASN A 120 -5.14 -16.22 -3.26
N LYS A 121 -5.17 -15.07 -3.95
CA LYS A 121 -6.23 -14.70 -4.89
C LYS A 121 -5.67 -14.63 -6.32
N SER A 122 -6.53 -14.79 -7.31
CA SER A 122 -6.16 -14.83 -8.72
C SER A 122 -7.29 -14.27 -9.60
N ILE A 123 -7.04 -14.13 -10.88
CA ILE A 123 -8.07 -13.78 -11.86
C ILE A 123 -9.21 -14.80 -11.88
N LEU A 124 -8.90 -16.09 -11.63
CA LEU A 124 -9.90 -17.15 -11.54
C LEU A 124 -10.80 -16.95 -10.32
N THR A 125 -10.24 -16.70 -9.14
CA THR A 125 -11.04 -16.44 -7.92
C THR A 125 -11.90 -15.20 -8.06
N ASN A 126 -11.42 -14.18 -8.78
CA ASN A 126 -12.21 -13.00 -9.12
C ASN A 126 -13.39 -13.37 -10.02
N ALA A 127 -13.15 -14.09 -11.11
CA ALA A 127 -14.18 -14.50 -12.06
C ALA A 127 -15.25 -15.41 -11.43
N GLN A 128 -14.86 -16.30 -10.50
CA GLN A 128 -15.77 -17.19 -9.80
C GLN A 128 -16.86 -16.46 -9.00
N ASN A 129 -16.62 -15.22 -8.57
CA ASN A 129 -17.63 -14.42 -7.87
C ASN A 129 -18.78 -13.99 -8.80
N HIS A 130 -18.59 -14.04 -10.13
CA HIS A 130 -19.50 -13.46 -11.12
C HIS A 130 -20.17 -14.49 -12.04
N ILE A 131 -19.93 -15.79 -11.80
CA ILE A 131 -20.59 -16.87 -12.57
C ILE A 131 -22.10 -16.87 -12.33
N ASN A 132 -22.86 -17.35 -13.31
CA ASN A 132 -24.33 -17.46 -13.27
C ASN A 132 -25.07 -16.12 -13.10
N SER A 133 -24.46 -15.00 -13.53
CA SER A 133 -25.09 -13.69 -13.51
C SER A 133 -25.66 -13.33 -14.89
N ASP A 134 -26.85 -12.71 -14.92
CA ASP A 134 -27.50 -12.29 -16.15
C ASP A 134 -26.83 -11.07 -16.81
N CYS A 135 -26.13 -10.27 -16.00
CA CYS A 135 -25.48 -9.03 -16.41
C CYS A 135 -24.17 -8.85 -15.65
N ILE A 136 -23.13 -8.42 -16.37
CA ILE A 136 -21.83 -8.05 -15.82
C ILE A 136 -21.49 -6.64 -16.30
N ILE A 137 -21.04 -5.79 -15.36
CA ILE A 137 -20.56 -4.44 -15.62
C ILE A 137 -19.09 -4.39 -15.21
N ASN A 138 -18.21 -4.02 -16.15
CA ASN A 138 -16.80 -3.78 -15.88
C ASN A 138 -16.51 -2.29 -16.02
N ILE A 139 -15.75 -1.74 -15.06
CA ILE A 139 -15.29 -0.35 -15.04
C ILE A 139 -13.78 -0.37 -14.83
N ASP A 140 -13.03 0.23 -15.75
CA ASP A 140 -11.58 0.38 -15.68
C ASP A 140 -11.22 1.74 -15.06
N LEU A 141 -10.33 1.73 -14.04
CA LEU A 141 -9.82 2.94 -13.41
C LEU A 141 -8.62 3.48 -14.19
N LYS A 142 -8.83 4.59 -14.88
CA LYS A 142 -7.78 5.23 -15.67
C LYS A 142 -6.62 5.68 -14.80
N ASP A 143 -5.39 5.42 -15.27
CA ASP A 143 -4.14 5.86 -14.64
C ASP A 143 -4.03 5.46 -13.15
N PHE A 144 -4.49 4.25 -12.82
CA PHE A 144 -4.69 3.74 -11.46
C PHE A 144 -3.51 3.98 -10.50
N PHE A 145 -2.26 3.65 -10.89
CA PHE A 145 -1.09 3.90 -10.05
C PHE A 145 -0.76 5.39 -9.92
N PRO A 146 -0.69 6.17 -11.01
CA PRO A 146 -0.39 7.60 -10.94
C PRO A 146 -1.42 8.47 -10.22
N THR A 147 -2.68 8.00 -10.03
CA THR A 147 -3.67 8.74 -9.23
C THR A 147 -3.31 8.77 -7.75
N VAL A 148 -2.61 7.74 -7.25
CA VAL A 148 -2.18 7.70 -5.85
C VAL A 148 -0.98 8.63 -5.64
N LYS A 149 -1.17 9.66 -4.82
CA LYS A 149 -0.19 10.70 -4.54
C LYS A 149 0.61 10.41 -3.27
N PHE A 150 1.78 11.05 -3.18
CA PHE A 150 2.67 10.97 -2.02
C PHE A 150 1.94 11.18 -0.69
N GLU A 151 1.03 12.14 -0.62
CA GLU A 151 0.28 12.49 0.59
C GLU A 151 -0.61 11.35 1.08
N GLN A 152 -1.20 10.58 0.16
CA GLN A 152 -2.01 9.40 0.49
C GLN A 152 -1.12 8.30 1.05
N VAL A 153 0.04 8.05 0.44
CA VAL A 153 1.04 7.07 0.93
C VAL A 153 1.58 7.47 2.29
N PHE A 154 1.88 8.76 2.48
CA PHE A 154 2.29 9.33 3.77
C PHE A 154 1.21 9.13 4.84
N GLY A 155 -0.06 9.36 4.48
CA GLY A 155 -1.20 9.14 5.35
C GLY A 155 -1.32 7.69 5.83
N ILE A 156 -1.05 6.71 4.95
CA ILE A 156 -1.04 5.28 5.29
C ILE A 156 -0.02 5.02 6.41
N PHE A 157 1.26 5.37 6.22
CA PHE A 157 2.29 5.09 7.22
C PHE A 157 2.05 5.83 8.54
N LYS A 158 1.53 7.07 8.48
CA LYS A 158 1.10 7.84 9.67
C LYS A 158 -0.04 7.17 10.42
N TYR A 159 -1.04 6.66 9.72
CA TYR A 159 -2.17 5.95 10.30
C TYR A 159 -1.75 4.71 11.08
N TYR A 160 -0.75 3.99 10.58
CA TYR A 160 -0.21 2.80 11.26
C TYR A 160 0.74 3.11 12.43
N GLY A 161 0.99 4.39 12.73
CA GLY A 161 1.68 4.82 13.95
C GLY A 161 3.15 5.24 13.77
N TYR A 162 3.69 5.21 12.54
CA TYR A 162 5.06 5.69 12.31
C TYR A 162 5.21 7.19 12.55
N THR A 163 6.40 7.61 12.98
CA THR A 163 6.73 9.04 13.15
C THR A 163 6.56 9.80 11.84
N LYS A 164 6.40 11.13 11.91
CA LYS A 164 6.31 11.98 10.70
C LYS A 164 7.52 11.80 9.78
N GLU A 165 8.73 11.76 10.37
CA GLU A 165 9.98 11.58 9.63
C GLU A 165 10.02 10.23 8.91
N LEU A 166 9.73 9.14 9.62
CA LEU A 166 9.79 7.80 9.05
C LEU A 166 8.68 7.57 8.01
N SER A 167 7.48 8.10 8.25
CA SER A 167 6.38 8.06 7.27
C SER A 167 6.77 8.78 5.97
N TYR A 168 7.43 9.94 6.08
CA TYR A 168 7.96 10.66 4.92
C TYR A 168 8.99 9.83 4.16
N THR A 169 9.94 9.24 4.88
CA THR A 169 11.00 8.38 4.29
C THR A 169 10.41 7.16 3.59
N LEU A 170 9.52 6.42 4.24
CA LEU A 170 8.87 5.24 3.65
C LEU A 170 8.05 5.62 2.40
N SER A 171 7.36 6.77 2.45
CA SER A 171 6.60 7.26 1.30
C SER A 171 7.51 7.67 0.14
N LYS A 172 8.62 8.36 0.41
CA LYS A 172 9.59 8.74 -0.60
C LYS A 172 10.23 7.52 -1.28
N LEU A 173 10.51 6.46 -0.54
CA LEU A 173 11.03 5.20 -1.07
C LEU A 173 10.00 4.45 -1.94
N CYS A 174 8.71 4.66 -1.72
CA CYS A 174 7.62 4.00 -2.46
C CYS A 174 7.04 4.83 -3.60
N THR A 175 7.33 6.13 -3.69
CA THR A 175 6.84 7.03 -4.73
C THR A 175 7.96 7.49 -5.65
N TYR A 176 7.61 7.90 -6.86
CA TYR A 176 8.50 8.53 -7.82
C TYR A 176 7.87 9.83 -8.33
N ARG A 177 8.56 10.94 -8.18
CA ARG A 177 8.05 12.28 -8.55
C ARG A 177 6.64 12.57 -7.97
N GLY A 178 6.43 12.14 -6.72
CA GLY A 178 5.20 12.40 -5.97
C GLY A 178 4.00 11.51 -6.29
N ILE A 179 4.17 10.45 -7.10
CA ILE A 179 3.11 9.49 -7.48
C ILE A 179 3.60 8.05 -7.31
N LEU A 180 2.68 7.07 -7.31
CA LEU A 180 3.08 5.66 -7.33
C LEU A 180 3.57 5.25 -8.72
N PRO A 181 4.81 4.72 -8.84
CA PRO A 181 5.35 4.21 -10.09
C PRO A 181 4.76 2.83 -10.45
N GLN A 182 4.55 2.58 -11.75
CA GLN A 182 4.03 1.28 -12.23
C GLN A 182 5.03 0.12 -12.10
N GLY A 183 6.32 0.39 -11.88
CA GLY A 183 7.37 -0.66 -11.81
C GLY A 183 7.80 -1.03 -10.40
N SER A 184 7.31 -0.35 -9.36
CA SER A 184 7.68 -0.64 -7.97
C SER A 184 6.97 -1.88 -7.44
N PRO A 185 7.67 -2.79 -6.74
CA PRO A 185 7.03 -3.92 -6.06
C PRO A 185 6.06 -3.53 -4.95
N ALA A 186 6.19 -2.32 -4.37
CA ALA A 186 5.33 -1.83 -3.30
C ALA A 186 4.00 -1.24 -3.82
N SER A 187 3.98 -0.71 -5.05
CA SER A 187 2.82 0.00 -5.61
C SER A 187 1.52 -0.81 -5.59
N PRO A 188 1.49 -2.10 -5.96
CA PRO A 188 0.26 -2.88 -5.93
C PRO A 188 -0.37 -3.03 -4.53
N ALA A 189 0.44 -3.19 -3.50
CA ALA A 189 -0.05 -3.28 -2.13
C ALA A 189 -0.59 -1.92 -1.64
N ILE A 190 0.12 -0.84 -1.95
CA ILE A 190 -0.30 0.52 -1.58
C ILE A 190 -1.64 0.87 -2.26
N THR A 191 -1.83 0.57 -3.55
CA THR A 191 -3.12 0.80 -4.22
C THR A 191 -4.26 0.03 -3.57
N ASN A 192 -4.04 -1.22 -3.13
CA ASN A 192 -5.07 -1.98 -2.42
C ASN A 192 -5.44 -1.34 -1.07
N ILE A 193 -4.48 -0.74 -0.37
CA ILE A 193 -4.72 -0.05 0.90
C ILE A 193 -5.46 1.29 0.66
N THR A 194 -5.07 2.06 -0.35
CA THR A 194 -5.75 3.33 -0.68
C THR A 194 -7.19 3.14 -1.13
N CYS A 195 -7.49 2.03 -1.82
CA CYS A 195 -8.84 1.70 -2.29
C CYS A 195 -9.80 1.19 -1.20
N LEU A 196 -9.38 1.04 0.06
CA LEU A 196 -10.25 0.55 1.15
C LEU A 196 -11.58 1.31 1.26
N LYS A 197 -11.53 2.64 1.16
CA LYS A 197 -12.72 3.49 1.27
C LYS A 197 -13.60 3.36 0.02
N LEU A 198 -12.99 3.38 -1.17
CA LEU A 198 -13.66 3.14 -2.44
C LEU A 198 -14.40 1.79 -2.42
N ASP A 199 -13.69 0.70 -2.10
CA ASP A 199 -14.24 -0.66 -2.05
C ASP A 199 -15.41 -0.76 -1.06
N LYS A 200 -15.30 -0.15 0.12
CA LYS A 200 -16.38 -0.12 1.13
C LYS A 200 -17.63 0.59 0.59
N ARG A 201 -17.48 1.72 -0.10
CA ARG A 201 -18.61 2.47 -0.69
C ARG A 201 -19.26 1.69 -1.84
N LEU A 202 -18.47 1.12 -2.75
CA LEU A 202 -18.96 0.33 -3.88
C LEU A 202 -19.64 -0.97 -3.42
N ALA A 203 -19.10 -1.63 -2.40
CA ALA A 203 -19.74 -2.79 -1.79
C ALA A 203 -21.07 -2.44 -1.10
N ALA A 204 -21.18 -1.27 -0.50
CA ALA A 204 -22.46 -0.81 0.06
C ALA A 204 -23.48 -0.49 -1.05
N LEU A 205 -23.04 0.07 -2.16
CA LEU A 205 -23.88 0.28 -3.35
C LEU A 205 -24.34 -1.04 -3.94
N SER A 206 -23.43 -2.02 -4.13
CA SER A 206 -23.76 -3.31 -4.72
C SER A 206 -24.86 -4.04 -3.93
N ARG A 207 -24.79 -4.00 -2.59
CA ARG A 207 -25.82 -4.62 -1.74
C ARG A 207 -27.22 -4.03 -1.95
N LYS A 208 -27.34 -2.70 -2.23
CA LYS A 208 -28.64 -2.07 -2.51
C LYS A 208 -29.28 -2.55 -3.80
N TYR A 209 -28.48 -3.02 -4.74
CA TYR A 209 -28.92 -3.52 -6.05
C TYR A 209 -28.90 -5.04 -6.16
N GLU A 210 -28.69 -5.75 -5.04
CA GLU A 210 -28.54 -7.22 -5.01
C GLU A 210 -27.46 -7.70 -6.01
N ALA A 211 -26.38 -6.91 -6.15
CA ALA A 211 -25.27 -7.18 -7.04
C ALA A 211 -24.06 -7.72 -6.27
N THR A 212 -23.29 -8.58 -6.92
CA THR A 212 -21.96 -8.97 -6.48
C THR A 212 -20.95 -7.94 -6.94
N PHE A 213 -20.01 -7.55 -6.08
CA PHE A 213 -18.93 -6.60 -6.34
C PHE A 213 -17.59 -7.26 -6.10
N SER A 214 -16.63 -7.00 -6.98
CA SER A 214 -15.22 -7.29 -6.76
C SER A 214 -14.33 -6.28 -7.49
N ARG A 215 -13.05 -6.20 -7.09
CA ARG A 215 -12.03 -5.41 -7.77
C ARG A 215 -10.78 -6.26 -8.02
N TYR A 216 -10.31 -6.25 -9.25
CA TYR A 216 -9.03 -6.84 -9.64
C TYR A 216 -8.10 -5.74 -10.13
N ALA A 217 -7.21 -5.24 -9.26
CA ALA A 217 -6.38 -4.07 -9.50
C ALA A 217 -7.20 -2.82 -9.84
N ASP A 218 -7.11 -2.34 -11.08
CA ASP A 218 -7.85 -1.24 -11.69
C ASP A 218 -9.23 -1.64 -12.24
N ASP A 219 -9.50 -2.94 -12.41
CA ASP A 219 -10.77 -3.45 -12.93
C ASP A 219 -11.80 -3.64 -11.80
N ILE A 220 -12.88 -2.87 -11.84
CA ILE A 220 -14.05 -3.00 -10.97
C ILE A 220 -15.11 -3.82 -11.71
N THR A 221 -15.64 -4.86 -11.05
CA THR A 221 -16.69 -5.71 -11.61
C THR A 221 -17.91 -5.72 -10.71
N PHE A 222 -19.08 -5.47 -11.31
CA PHE A 222 -20.39 -5.74 -10.71
C PHE A 222 -21.11 -6.80 -11.54
N SER A 223 -21.82 -7.70 -10.87
CA SER A 223 -22.65 -8.70 -11.55
C SER A 223 -23.94 -9.00 -10.80
N GLY A 224 -24.95 -9.43 -11.52
CA GLY A 224 -26.26 -9.74 -10.96
C GLY A 224 -27.36 -9.80 -12.02
N LYS A 225 -28.62 -9.50 -11.63
CA LYS A 225 -29.74 -9.41 -12.55
C LYS A 225 -29.60 -8.17 -13.46
N LYS A 226 -30.32 -8.14 -14.60
CA LYS A 226 -30.26 -7.02 -15.57
C LYS A 226 -30.49 -5.63 -14.95
N ALA A 227 -31.23 -5.54 -13.85
CA ALA A 227 -31.49 -4.29 -13.14
C ALA A 227 -30.24 -3.62 -12.56
N ILE A 228 -29.10 -4.33 -12.42
CA ILE A 228 -27.86 -3.75 -11.89
C ILE A 228 -27.31 -2.60 -12.75
N VAL A 229 -27.76 -2.47 -14.01
CA VAL A 229 -27.33 -1.34 -14.88
C VAL A 229 -27.67 0.04 -14.25
N HIS A 230 -28.69 0.09 -13.42
CA HIS A 230 -29.13 1.32 -12.73
C HIS A 230 -28.14 1.76 -11.61
N LEU A 231 -27.21 0.89 -11.17
CA LEU A 231 -26.18 1.29 -10.20
C LEU A 231 -25.06 2.12 -10.85
N LEU A 232 -24.88 2.02 -12.17
CA LEU A 232 -23.72 2.59 -12.86
C LEU A 232 -23.52 4.10 -12.62
N PRO A 233 -24.52 4.98 -12.72
CA PRO A 233 -24.33 6.40 -12.42
C PRO A 233 -23.77 6.64 -11.02
N TYR A 234 -24.33 5.95 -10.00
CA TYR A 234 -23.89 6.07 -8.61
C TYR A 234 -22.48 5.50 -8.36
N ALA A 235 -22.13 4.42 -9.06
CA ALA A 235 -20.76 3.89 -9.01
C ALA A 235 -19.76 4.89 -9.58
N MET A 236 -20.09 5.52 -10.70
CA MET A 236 -19.25 6.56 -11.33
C MET A 236 -19.08 7.78 -10.41
N ASP A 237 -20.15 8.20 -9.70
CA ASP A 237 -20.06 9.30 -8.75
C ASP A 237 -19.17 8.94 -7.55
N ILE A 238 -19.30 7.73 -7.01
CA ILE A 238 -18.43 7.25 -5.93
C ILE A 238 -16.96 7.23 -6.37
N ILE A 239 -16.67 6.75 -7.59
CA ILE A 239 -15.31 6.70 -8.12
C ILE A 239 -14.72 8.11 -8.28
N ARG A 240 -15.50 9.07 -8.78
CA ARG A 240 -15.05 10.47 -8.91
C ARG A 240 -14.79 11.14 -7.56
N ASP A 241 -15.61 10.85 -6.55
CA ASP A 241 -15.44 11.40 -5.20
C ASP A 241 -14.18 10.89 -4.49
N GLU A 242 -13.75 9.67 -4.81
CA GLU A 242 -12.55 9.07 -4.19
C GLU A 242 -11.25 9.40 -4.95
N GLY A 243 -11.32 9.98 -6.15
CA GLY A 243 -10.20 10.45 -6.97
C GLY A 243 -9.81 9.47 -8.05
#